data_91b56a60d245ec1665322880b204b46d
#
_entry.id   91b56a60d245ec1665322880b204b46d
#
_cell.length_a   1.000
_cell.length_b   1.000
_cell.length_c   1.000
_cell.angle_alpha   90.00
_cell.angle_beta   90.00
_cell.angle_gamma   90.00
#
_symmetry.space_group_name_H-M   'P 1'
#
loop_
_entity.id
_entity.type
_entity.pdbx_description
1 polymer ?
#
loop_
_entity_poly.entity_id
_entity_poly.type
_entity_poly.pdbx_seq_one_letter_code
_entity_poly.pdbx_strand_id
1 'polypeptide(L)'
;AGQVFLDHKGRTILISWLPGWQYAGYKKKDIGCMSVPREIKLIDGKIYGYPVEEVQHLLKDSDSGLIRKSYGFKIKRSHRKSVVYKGEIKDLKIIRDGYIMEVFVNGGEEIYSVLL
;
A
#
# COMPACT_ATOMS: atom_id res chain seq x y z
N ALA A 1 2.11 13.09 -4.55
CA ALA A 1 0.88 13.86 -4.53
C ALA A 1 -0.32 12.95 -4.68
N GLY A 2 -1.41 13.29 -4.05
CA GLY A 2 -2.64 12.51 -4.09
C GLY A 2 -3.86 13.41 -4.25
N GLN A 3 -4.95 12.77 -4.61
CA GLN A 3 -6.26 13.42 -4.73
C GLN A 3 -7.23 12.74 -3.79
N VAL A 4 -8.01 13.56 -3.07
CA VAL A 4 -9.08 13.10 -2.19
C VAL A 4 -10.39 13.63 -2.70
N PHE A 5 -11.39 12.79 -2.81
CA PHE A 5 -12.71 13.20 -3.28
C PHE A 5 -13.80 12.32 -2.66
N LEU A 6 -15.04 12.83 -2.71
CA LEU A 6 -16.23 12.04 -2.36
C LEU A 6 -16.77 11.42 -3.63
N ASP A 7 -17.05 10.12 -3.59
CA ASP A 7 -17.69 9.45 -4.71
C ASP A 7 -19.23 9.49 -4.58
N HIS A 8 -19.92 8.92 -5.58
CA HIS A 8 -21.38 8.90 -5.60
C HIS A 8 -22.01 8.05 -4.51
N LYS A 9 -21.23 7.19 -3.85
CA LYS A 9 -21.67 6.39 -2.69
C LYS A 9 -21.39 7.07 -1.36
N GLY A 10 -20.87 8.30 -1.38
CA GLY A 10 -20.54 9.05 -0.17
C GLY A 10 -19.24 8.61 0.51
N ARG A 11 -18.39 7.83 -0.18
CA ARG A 11 -17.09 7.42 0.36
C ARG A 11 -16.04 8.49 0.12
N THR A 12 -15.15 8.67 1.09
CA THR A 12 -13.96 9.51 0.91
C THR A 12 -12.87 8.64 0.28
N ILE A 13 -12.48 8.98 -0.95
CA ILE A 13 -11.54 8.17 -1.74
C ILE A 13 -10.22 8.93 -1.89
N LEU A 14 -9.12 8.23 -1.68
CA LEU A 14 -7.77 8.74 -1.94
C LEU A 14 -7.12 7.92 -3.05
N ILE A 15 -6.58 8.62 -4.05
CA ILE A 15 -5.72 8.04 -5.08
C ILE A 15 -4.41 8.82 -5.08
N SER A 16 -3.28 8.12 -4.98
CA SER A 16 -1.96 8.72 -4.93
C SER A 16 -1.11 8.30 -6.12
N TRP A 17 -0.21 9.18 -6.54
CA TRP A 17 0.79 8.87 -7.54
C TRP A 17 1.94 8.10 -6.88
N LEU A 18 2.29 6.96 -7.45
CA LEU A 18 3.37 6.11 -6.99
C LEU A 18 4.35 5.88 -8.16
N PRO A 19 5.64 5.84 -7.90
CA PRO A 19 6.33 5.97 -6.62
C PRO A 19 6.68 7.40 -6.20
N GLY A 20 6.42 8.42 -7.01
CA GLY A 20 6.71 9.80 -6.65
C GLY A 20 8.13 10.25 -6.99
N TRP A 21 8.46 11.47 -6.61
CA TRP A 21 9.70 12.14 -6.99
C TRP A 21 10.98 11.48 -6.46
N GLN A 22 10.91 10.80 -5.32
CA GLN A 22 12.09 10.14 -4.75
C GLN A 22 12.64 9.01 -5.63
N TYR A 23 11.90 8.60 -6.64
CA TYR A 23 12.32 7.55 -7.57
C TYR A 23 12.68 8.09 -8.95
N ALA A 24 12.80 9.40 -9.12
CA ALA A 24 13.01 10.03 -10.42
C ALA A 24 14.25 9.52 -11.16
N GLY A 25 15.29 9.09 -10.45
CA GLY A 25 16.50 8.53 -11.06
C GLY A 25 16.49 7.03 -11.25
N TYR A 26 15.38 6.35 -10.97
CA TYR A 26 15.31 4.90 -11.07
C TYR A 26 15.23 4.46 -12.54
N LYS A 27 16.03 3.45 -12.90
CA LYS A 27 16.21 3.06 -14.31
C LYS A 27 15.13 2.13 -14.87
N LYS A 28 14.23 1.64 -14.05
CA LYS A 28 13.14 0.79 -14.53
C LYS A 28 12.15 1.60 -15.35
N LYS A 29 11.64 1.00 -16.41
CA LYS A 29 10.57 1.60 -17.21
C LYS A 29 9.25 1.50 -16.45
N ASP A 30 8.34 2.39 -16.76
CA ASP A 30 6.97 2.35 -16.28
C ASP A 30 6.88 2.37 -14.74
N ILE A 31 7.73 3.18 -14.12
CA ILE A 31 7.75 3.30 -12.65
C ILE A 31 6.64 4.19 -12.10
N GLY A 32 6.05 5.04 -12.95
CA GLY A 32 4.96 5.91 -12.54
C GLY A 32 3.63 5.19 -12.64
N CYS A 33 2.90 5.10 -11.55
CA CYS A 33 1.55 4.55 -11.55
C CYS A 33 0.74 5.16 -10.42
N MET A 34 -0.56 4.97 -10.46
CA MET A 34 -1.46 5.39 -9.39
C MET A 34 -1.63 4.25 -8.39
N SER A 35 -1.81 4.60 -7.12
CA SER A 35 -2.21 3.63 -6.10
C SER A 35 -3.59 3.08 -6.42
N VAL A 36 -3.93 1.93 -5.83
CA VAL A 36 -5.34 1.51 -5.84
C VAL A 36 -6.18 2.55 -5.10
N PRO A 37 -7.43 2.78 -5.49
CA PRO A 37 -8.29 3.68 -4.75
C PRO A 37 -8.49 3.16 -3.33
N ARG A 38 -8.33 4.06 -2.35
CA ARG A 38 -8.48 3.73 -0.93
C ARG A 38 -9.66 4.51 -0.37
N GLU A 39 -10.49 3.83 0.39
CA GLU A 39 -11.48 4.51 1.20
C GLU A 39 -10.83 4.94 2.51
N ILE A 40 -10.98 6.22 2.85
CA ILE A 40 -10.41 6.79 4.06
C ILE A 40 -11.51 6.82 5.12
N LYS A 41 -11.20 6.29 6.30
CA LYS A 41 -12.11 6.29 7.44
C LYS A 41 -11.41 6.79 8.68
N LEU A 42 -12.15 7.48 9.53
CA LEU A 42 -11.71 7.86 10.87
C LEU A 42 -12.39 6.94 11.87
N ILE A 43 -11.61 6.15 12.58
CA ILE A 43 -12.11 5.16 13.55
C ILE A 43 -11.35 5.35 14.85
N ASP A 44 -12.07 5.67 15.92
CA ASP A 44 -11.49 5.89 17.26
C ASP A 44 -10.31 6.86 17.25
N GLY A 45 -10.42 7.96 16.50
CA GLY A 45 -9.39 8.97 16.39
C GLY A 45 -8.22 8.63 15.48
N LYS A 46 -8.24 7.48 14.82
CA LYS A 46 -7.20 7.07 13.87
C LYS A 46 -7.72 7.08 12.44
N ILE A 47 -6.84 7.45 11.51
CA ILE A 47 -7.16 7.43 10.08
C ILE A 47 -6.76 6.08 9.50
N TYR A 48 -7.71 5.43 8.85
CA TYR A 48 -7.51 4.18 8.13
C TYR A 48 -7.66 4.42 6.64
N GLY A 49 -6.85 3.76 5.83
CA GLY A 49 -7.01 3.74 4.39
C GLY A 49 -6.99 2.30 3.89
N TYR A 50 -8.04 1.87 3.22
CA TYR A 50 -8.15 0.49 2.77
C TYR A 50 -8.68 0.47 1.33
N PRO A 51 -8.24 -0.49 0.49
CA PRO A 51 -8.74 -0.57 -0.88
C PRO A 51 -10.27 -0.61 -0.92
N VAL A 52 -10.84 0.13 -1.86
CA VAL A 52 -12.30 0.13 -2.05
C VAL A 52 -12.78 -1.28 -2.35
N GLU A 53 -14.04 -1.56 -2.01
CA GLU A 53 -14.63 -2.88 -2.14
C GLU A 53 -14.42 -3.47 -3.54
N GLU A 54 -14.54 -2.66 -4.56
CA GLU A 54 -14.46 -3.08 -5.97
C GLU A 54 -13.13 -3.72 -6.36
N VAL A 55 -12.05 -3.49 -5.61
CA VAL A 55 -10.73 -4.06 -5.90
C VAL A 55 -10.23 -5.03 -4.83
N GLN A 56 -11.02 -5.29 -3.80
CA GLN A 56 -10.58 -6.17 -2.69
C GLN A 56 -10.34 -7.61 -3.12
N HIS A 57 -10.96 -8.06 -4.20
CA HIS A 57 -10.71 -9.40 -4.75
C HIS A 57 -9.27 -9.59 -5.26
N LEU A 58 -8.53 -8.51 -5.46
CA LEU A 58 -7.13 -8.56 -5.89
C LEU A 58 -6.16 -8.71 -4.71
N LEU A 59 -6.61 -8.52 -3.49
CA LEU A 59 -5.77 -8.58 -2.29
C LEU A 59 -5.36 -10.02 -1.99
N LYS A 60 -4.12 -10.18 -1.54
CA LYS A 60 -3.56 -11.49 -1.14
C LYS A 60 -2.96 -11.38 0.25
N ASP A 61 -2.84 -12.54 0.91
CA ASP A 61 -2.30 -12.62 2.28
C ASP A 61 -0.79 -12.73 2.29
N SER A 62 -0.17 -13.01 1.16
CA SER A 62 1.28 -13.22 1.06
C SER A 62 1.81 -12.81 -0.29
N ASP A 63 3.13 -12.58 -0.36
CA ASP A 63 3.84 -12.27 -1.59
C ASP A 63 5.30 -12.70 -1.43
N SER A 64 5.92 -13.16 -2.51
CA SER A 64 7.32 -13.62 -2.48
C SER A 64 8.30 -12.51 -2.09
N GLY A 65 7.94 -11.24 -2.27
CA GLY A 65 8.78 -10.10 -1.91
C GLY A 65 8.65 -9.66 -0.47
N LEU A 66 7.73 -10.27 0.30
CA LEU A 66 7.48 -9.90 1.69
C LEU A 66 7.69 -11.10 2.60
N ILE A 67 8.50 -10.92 3.64
CA ILE A 67 8.77 -11.96 4.64
C ILE A 67 8.09 -11.56 5.94
N ARG A 68 7.11 -12.37 6.37
CA ARG A 68 6.47 -12.16 7.68
C ARG A 68 7.41 -12.62 8.79
N LYS A 69 7.37 -11.87 9.89
CA LYS A 69 8.12 -12.17 11.10
C LYS A 69 7.16 -12.30 12.27
N SER A 70 7.64 -12.75 13.42
CA SER A 70 6.81 -12.87 14.61
C SER A 70 6.24 -11.53 15.05
N TYR A 71 6.91 -10.43 14.74
CA TYR A 71 6.48 -9.08 15.08
C TYR A 71 6.80 -8.14 13.92
N GLY A 72 5.96 -8.17 12.88
CA GLY A 72 6.12 -7.32 11.72
C GLY A 72 6.46 -8.07 10.43
N PHE A 73 7.09 -7.38 9.50
CA PHE A 73 7.51 -7.95 8.22
C PHE A 73 8.70 -7.19 7.64
N LYS A 74 9.29 -7.79 6.60
CA LYS A 74 10.37 -7.19 5.82
C LYS A 74 10.03 -7.33 4.34
N ILE A 75 10.13 -6.24 3.59
CA ILE A 75 9.97 -6.24 2.14
C ILE A 75 11.35 -6.11 1.51
N LYS A 76 11.74 -7.09 0.71
CA LYS A 76 12.99 -7.06 -0.03
C LYS A 76 12.86 -6.15 -1.25
N ARG A 77 13.88 -5.35 -1.51
CA ARG A 77 13.92 -4.46 -2.64
C ARG A 77 15.21 -4.65 -3.42
N SER A 78 15.14 -4.59 -4.75
CA SER A 78 16.35 -4.63 -5.57
C SER A 78 17.02 -3.25 -5.54
N HIS A 79 18.34 -3.23 -5.32
CA HIS A 79 19.19 -2.04 -5.32
C HIS A 79 18.79 -0.96 -4.30
N ARG A 80 17.99 -1.30 -3.29
CA ARG A 80 17.56 -0.38 -2.23
C ARG A 80 17.47 -1.13 -0.90
N LYS A 81 17.47 -0.36 0.17
CA LYS A 81 17.29 -0.93 1.52
C LYS A 81 15.91 -1.57 1.62
N SER A 82 15.85 -2.66 2.36
CA SER A 82 14.59 -3.31 2.68
C SER A 82 13.68 -2.37 3.48
N VAL A 83 12.38 -2.53 3.29
CA VAL A 83 11.38 -1.85 4.11
C VAL A 83 11.02 -2.79 5.25
N VAL A 84 11.05 -2.29 6.48
CA VAL A 84 10.78 -3.08 7.68
C VAL A 84 9.64 -2.45 8.46
N TYR A 85 8.65 -3.26 8.80
CA TYR A 85 7.61 -2.89 9.74
C TYR A 85 7.78 -3.71 11.02
N LYS A 86 7.72 -3.04 12.16
CA LYS A 86 7.75 -3.70 13.48
C LYS A 86 6.44 -3.37 14.20
N GLY A 87 5.64 -4.37 14.42
CA GLY A 87 4.35 -4.21 15.05
C GLY A 87 3.53 -5.49 15.00
N GLU A 88 2.48 -5.53 15.79
CA GLU A 88 1.55 -6.65 15.79
C GLU A 88 0.75 -6.65 14.50
N ILE A 89 0.65 -7.81 13.86
CA ILE A 89 -0.13 -7.99 12.63
C ILE A 89 -1.35 -8.87 12.95
N LYS A 90 -2.52 -8.24 12.95
CA LYS A 90 -3.80 -8.94 13.10
C LYS A 90 -4.36 -9.31 11.74
N ASP A 91 -4.10 -8.48 10.73
CA ASP A 91 -4.50 -8.71 9.35
C ASP A 91 -3.44 -8.09 8.43
N LEU A 92 -3.12 -8.79 7.35
CA LEU A 92 -2.16 -8.33 6.35
C LEU A 92 -2.73 -8.59 4.98
N LYS A 93 -2.86 -7.55 4.17
CA LYS A 93 -3.31 -7.67 2.78
C LYS A 93 -2.34 -6.98 1.86
N ILE A 94 -2.07 -7.61 0.73
CA ILE A 94 -1.05 -7.18 -0.22
C ILE A 94 -1.68 -7.15 -1.62
N ILE A 95 -1.41 -6.07 -2.34
CA ILE A 95 -1.65 -6.03 -3.78
C ILE A 95 -0.32 -5.73 -4.47
N ARG A 96 -0.02 -6.47 -5.52
CA ARG A 96 1.22 -6.30 -6.27
C ARG A 96 0.95 -6.14 -7.74
N ASP A 97 1.55 -5.11 -8.33
CA ASP A 97 1.50 -4.86 -9.77
C ASP A 97 2.93 -4.61 -10.25
N GLY A 98 3.55 -5.65 -10.85
CA GLY A 98 4.91 -5.58 -11.33
C GLY A 98 5.91 -5.23 -10.22
N TYR A 99 6.48 -4.03 -10.31
CA TYR A 99 7.48 -3.55 -9.35
C TYR A 99 6.88 -2.76 -8.18
N ILE A 100 5.56 -2.59 -8.15
CA ILE A 100 4.89 -1.86 -7.09
C ILE A 100 4.17 -2.84 -6.18
N MET A 101 4.38 -2.67 -4.87
CA MET A 101 3.68 -3.44 -3.85
C MET A 101 3.00 -2.47 -2.90
N GLU A 102 1.73 -2.68 -2.62
CA GLU A 102 1.00 -1.96 -1.59
C GLU A 102 0.60 -2.94 -0.51
N VAL A 103 0.91 -2.60 0.74
CA VAL A 103 0.66 -3.45 1.89
C VAL A 103 -0.24 -2.72 2.86
N PHE A 104 -1.32 -3.37 3.27
CA PHE A 104 -2.31 -2.84 4.19
C PHE A 104 -2.29 -3.67 5.47
N VAL A 105 -1.88 -3.04 6.55
CA VAL A 105 -1.72 -3.70 7.85
C VAL A 105 -2.92 -3.36 8.72
N ASN A 106 -3.52 -4.38 9.32
CA ASN A 106 -4.60 -4.22 10.30
C ASN A 106 -5.74 -3.33 9.79
N GLY A 107 -6.26 -3.67 8.61
CA GLY A 107 -7.40 -2.96 8.02
C GLY A 107 -7.05 -1.59 7.46
N GLY A 108 -5.76 -1.30 7.24
CA GLY A 108 -5.32 -0.02 6.71
C GLY A 108 -4.88 0.98 7.76
N GLU A 109 -4.64 0.54 8.99
CA GLU A 109 -4.05 1.38 10.04
C GLU A 109 -2.65 1.83 9.64
N GLU A 110 -1.87 0.93 9.06
CA GLU A 110 -0.56 1.21 8.47
C GLU A 110 -0.59 0.78 7.01
N ILE A 111 -0.01 1.60 6.14
CA ILE A 111 0.02 1.34 4.70
C ILE A 111 1.42 1.58 4.18
N TYR A 112 1.91 0.65 3.38
CA TYR A 112 3.19 0.77 2.71
C TYR A 112 2.99 0.67 1.21
N SER A 113 3.51 1.66 0.48
CA SER A 113 3.53 1.66 -0.99
C SER A 113 4.99 1.64 -1.40
N VAL A 114 5.43 0.57 -2.01
CA VAL A 114 6.84 0.26 -2.16
C VAL A 114 7.18 -0.04 -3.61
N LEU A 115 8.25 0.59 -4.09
CA LEU A 115 8.89 0.21 -5.35
C LEU A 115 9.93 -0.87 -5.05
N LEU A 116 9.76 -2.03 -5.65
CA LEU A 116 10.64 -3.18 -5.44
C LEU A 116 11.92 -3.13 -6.26
#